data_b871b959feb39dac1f443780d03b3f01
#
_entry.id   b871b959feb39dac1f443780d03b3f01
#
_cell.length_a   1.000
_cell.length_b   1.000
_cell.length_c   1.000
_cell.angle_alpha   90.00
_cell.angle_beta   90.00
_cell.angle_gamma   90.00
#
_symmetry.space_group_name_H-M   'P 1'
#
loop_
_entity.id
_entity.type
_entity.pdbx_description
1 polymer ?
#
loop_
_entity_poly.entity_id
_entity_poly.type
_entity_poly.pdbx_seq_one_letter_code
_entity_poly.pdbx_strand_id
1 'polypeptide(L)'
;MSEDATATAEPKLPKDLAAEKGLVNVQIDGHWIQVPKGTRMIEAAKIAEKEIPHYCYHPKLSSPGNCRMCLVQMGMPPRPAPGEAPTFGDDGYQEIGWMPRPVIACANTVAENMGIRTTGELVETCREGVMEFLLINHPLDCPICDQAGECKLQEFSVQHGRGVSRFQETKIKKPKNVDIGKNIRLDDERCIMCSRCIRFMDEVAEEPVLGFSQRGTHTSVTVHPGRRLDNNYALNTADICPVGALTSNDFRFQMRVWFLKETRSIDLNCGTGCNTVIWTRGNEVFRVTPRDNNAVNSSWMPDSHRLAFHHLESEARLTNPLVKKDGQHASTSWTEAIAKAAEGLNMRQPKEVAIIASARMSNEELYLAKKLADALGTDLISTVARIGESDGKLISADRNANSTGAALIFGNDDPAEKLDAIREGVSSGRIKALVALQEDLLEEAGFSEKDLAGLDHLISSNILANPTAAASKVVLPGAGFAEKRGTYVNVTGRLQRAFQATLAPGEAREDWESLAALLAAVEKTFTAPASVDGVIKALAAEIPTFEGQTFGSIGDQGVQITETGVTIPLLEQEKARVESGLING
;
A
#
# COMPACT_ATOMS: atom_id res chain seq x y z
N MET A 1 12.23 -25.25 -66.54
CA MET A 1 11.36 -24.17 -66.05
C MET A 1 10.41 -24.80 -65.09
N SER A 2 10.77 -24.74 -63.79
CA SER A 2 9.95 -25.18 -62.67
C SER A 2 9.44 -23.91 -61.98
N GLU A 3 8.16 -23.68 -62.08
CA GLU A 3 7.46 -22.61 -61.35
C GLU A 3 7.34 -23.03 -59.86
N ASP A 4 8.16 -22.43 -59.01
CA ASP A 4 7.97 -22.44 -57.59
C ASP A 4 6.78 -21.53 -57.24
N ALA A 5 5.62 -22.14 -57.02
CA ALA A 5 4.46 -21.48 -56.46
C ALA A 5 4.71 -21.25 -54.95
N THR A 6 5.23 -20.09 -54.57
CA THR A 6 5.17 -19.58 -53.21
C THR A 6 3.71 -19.35 -52.85
N ALA A 7 3.09 -20.33 -52.21
CA ALA A 7 1.80 -20.15 -51.55
C ALA A 7 1.95 -19.07 -50.49
N THR A 8 1.47 -17.87 -50.77
CA THR A 8 1.29 -16.81 -49.80
C THR A 8 0.27 -17.32 -48.77
N ALA A 9 0.74 -17.69 -47.55
CA ALA A 9 -0.13 -18.07 -46.48
C ALA A 9 -1.12 -16.91 -46.20
N GLU A 10 -2.42 -17.19 -46.30
CA GLU A 10 -3.45 -16.22 -45.94
C GLU A 10 -3.17 -15.66 -44.56
N PRO A 11 -3.36 -14.36 -44.30
CA PRO A 11 -3.12 -13.78 -42.99
C PRO A 11 -4.06 -14.45 -41.96
N LYS A 12 -3.49 -15.12 -40.97
CA LYS A 12 -4.24 -15.77 -39.88
C LYS A 12 -5.16 -14.76 -39.19
N LEU A 13 -6.44 -15.06 -39.10
CA LEU A 13 -7.39 -14.27 -38.34
C LEU A 13 -7.02 -14.31 -36.85
N PRO A 14 -7.35 -13.27 -36.05
CA PRO A 14 -7.05 -13.22 -34.62
C PRO A 14 -7.49 -14.46 -33.84
N LYS A 15 -8.60 -15.09 -34.22
CA LYS A 15 -9.10 -16.35 -33.64
C LYS A 15 -8.12 -17.52 -33.81
N ASP A 16 -7.39 -17.58 -34.89
CA ASP A 16 -6.46 -18.68 -35.20
C ASP A 16 -5.13 -18.52 -34.42
N LEU A 17 -4.81 -17.29 -34.00
CA LEU A 17 -3.65 -16.96 -33.17
C LEU A 17 -3.86 -17.23 -31.68
N ALA A 18 -5.09 -17.28 -31.21
CA ALA A 18 -5.41 -17.47 -29.81
C ALA A 18 -4.88 -18.81 -29.26
N ALA A 19 -5.13 -19.90 -29.98
CA ALA A 19 -4.69 -21.24 -29.60
C ALA A 19 -3.16 -21.37 -29.53
N GLU A 20 -2.45 -20.73 -30.47
CA GLU A 20 -0.98 -20.74 -30.51
C GLU A 20 -0.35 -20.05 -29.28
N LYS A 21 -1.08 -19.09 -28.67
CA LYS A 21 -0.64 -18.32 -27.50
C LYS A 21 -1.18 -18.86 -26.17
N GLY A 22 -1.90 -19.99 -26.17
CA GLY A 22 -2.59 -20.51 -24.97
C GLY A 22 -3.78 -19.65 -24.52
N LEU A 23 -4.33 -18.84 -25.44
CA LEU A 23 -5.47 -17.97 -25.22
C LEU A 23 -6.77 -18.65 -25.71
N VAL A 24 -7.90 -18.16 -25.27
CA VAL A 24 -9.23 -18.52 -25.77
C VAL A 24 -9.96 -17.28 -26.25
N ASN A 25 -10.76 -17.44 -27.33
CA ASN A 25 -11.62 -16.39 -27.85
C ASN A 25 -12.94 -16.37 -27.08
N VAL A 26 -13.30 -15.22 -26.56
CA VAL A 26 -14.54 -15.02 -25.77
C VAL A 26 -15.26 -13.78 -26.27
N GLN A 27 -16.57 -13.89 -26.48
CA GLN A 27 -17.40 -12.72 -26.80
C GLN A 27 -18.00 -12.14 -25.52
N ILE A 28 -17.77 -10.86 -25.26
CA ILE A 28 -18.37 -10.15 -24.12
C ILE A 28 -19.20 -8.98 -24.66
N ASP A 29 -20.50 -9.02 -24.41
CA ASP A 29 -21.48 -8.03 -24.89
C ASP A 29 -21.31 -7.70 -26.39
N GLY A 30 -21.10 -8.73 -27.22
CA GLY A 30 -20.94 -8.62 -28.68
C GLY A 30 -19.51 -8.36 -29.15
N HIS A 31 -18.53 -8.13 -28.26
CA HIS A 31 -17.13 -7.87 -28.61
C HIS A 31 -16.25 -9.09 -28.32
N TRP A 32 -15.50 -9.55 -29.32
CA TRP A 32 -14.54 -10.65 -29.17
C TRP A 32 -13.23 -10.15 -28.56
N ILE A 33 -12.76 -10.86 -27.54
CA ILE A 33 -11.47 -10.65 -26.88
C ILE A 33 -10.72 -11.97 -26.75
N GLN A 34 -9.42 -11.91 -26.51
CA GLN A 34 -8.57 -13.06 -26.23
C GLN A 34 -8.08 -12.99 -24.79
N VAL A 35 -8.30 -14.06 -24.02
CA VAL A 35 -7.89 -14.17 -22.62
C VAL A 35 -7.23 -15.52 -22.35
N PRO A 36 -6.36 -15.65 -21.34
CA PRO A 36 -5.77 -16.92 -20.94
C PRO A 36 -6.83 -17.98 -20.66
N LYS A 37 -6.56 -19.21 -21.07
CA LYS A 37 -7.43 -20.35 -20.75
C LYS A 37 -7.54 -20.52 -19.21
N GLY A 38 -8.74 -20.71 -18.70
CA GLY A 38 -8.98 -20.82 -17.27
C GLY A 38 -9.32 -19.50 -16.55
N THR A 39 -9.23 -18.35 -17.24
CA THR A 39 -9.70 -17.07 -16.71
C THR A 39 -11.17 -17.16 -16.30
N ARG A 40 -11.54 -16.62 -15.14
CA ARG A 40 -12.95 -16.56 -14.72
C ARG A 40 -13.71 -15.54 -15.55
N MET A 41 -15.01 -15.79 -15.77
CA MET A 41 -15.85 -14.88 -16.58
C MET A 41 -15.84 -13.44 -16.04
N ILE A 42 -15.79 -13.27 -14.71
CA ILE A 42 -15.75 -11.94 -14.10
C ILE A 42 -14.46 -11.19 -14.40
N GLU A 43 -13.32 -11.89 -14.46
CA GLU A 43 -12.03 -11.30 -14.80
C GLU A 43 -11.93 -11.05 -16.32
N ALA A 44 -12.47 -11.96 -17.15
CA ALA A 44 -12.55 -11.74 -18.58
C ALA A 44 -13.38 -10.49 -18.91
N ALA A 45 -14.50 -10.28 -18.21
CA ALA A 45 -15.31 -9.07 -18.36
C ALA A 45 -14.52 -7.80 -17.96
N LYS A 46 -13.74 -7.87 -16.88
CA LYS A 46 -12.88 -6.76 -16.45
C LYS A 46 -11.80 -6.42 -17.50
N ILE A 47 -11.19 -7.43 -18.13
CA ILE A 47 -10.25 -7.23 -19.25
C ILE A 47 -10.95 -6.54 -20.44
N ALA A 48 -12.24 -6.84 -20.66
CA ALA A 48 -13.07 -6.17 -21.67
C ALA A 48 -13.63 -4.80 -21.19
N GLU A 49 -13.14 -4.26 -20.08
CA GLU A 49 -13.62 -3.02 -19.45
C GLU A 49 -15.13 -3.03 -19.12
N LYS A 50 -15.69 -4.23 -18.84
CA LYS A 50 -17.07 -4.43 -18.41
C LYS A 50 -17.09 -4.81 -16.91
N GLU A 51 -17.74 -3.98 -16.10
CA GLU A 51 -17.94 -4.28 -14.69
C GLU A 51 -19.11 -5.25 -14.50
N ILE A 52 -18.86 -6.35 -13.78
CA ILE A 52 -19.90 -7.26 -13.29
C ILE A 52 -20.08 -7.02 -11.78
N PRO A 53 -21.27 -6.57 -11.31
CA PRO A 53 -21.49 -6.28 -9.91
C PRO A 53 -21.36 -7.55 -9.06
N HIS A 54 -20.70 -7.40 -7.89
CA HIS A 54 -20.45 -8.54 -7.01
C HIS A 54 -20.20 -8.11 -5.56
N TYR A 55 -20.45 -9.01 -4.59
CA TYR A 55 -20.15 -8.79 -3.18
C TYR A 55 -19.19 -9.83 -2.60
N CYS A 56 -19.48 -11.13 -2.79
CA CYS A 56 -18.69 -12.17 -2.16
C CYS A 56 -17.33 -12.41 -2.85
N TYR A 57 -17.23 -12.17 -4.14
CA TYR A 57 -15.99 -12.34 -4.89
C TYR A 57 -14.93 -11.29 -4.49
N HIS A 58 -13.71 -11.74 -4.32
CA HIS A 58 -12.51 -10.94 -4.19
C HIS A 58 -11.39 -11.63 -4.97
N PRO A 59 -10.59 -10.94 -5.80
CA PRO A 59 -9.59 -11.60 -6.66
C PRO A 59 -8.55 -12.40 -5.87
N LYS A 60 -8.25 -11.97 -4.64
CA LYS A 60 -7.26 -12.57 -3.75
C LYS A 60 -7.82 -13.60 -2.76
N LEU A 61 -9.08 -13.96 -2.87
CA LEU A 61 -9.75 -14.95 -2.03
C LEU A 61 -10.45 -16.01 -2.89
N SER A 62 -10.68 -17.20 -2.34
CA SER A 62 -11.49 -18.24 -2.98
C SER A 62 -12.87 -17.70 -3.36
N SER A 63 -13.52 -18.28 -4.36
CA SER A 63 -14.82 -17.81 -4.84
C SER A 63 -15.97 -18.66 -4.29
N PRO A 64 -16.78 -18.17 -3.33
CA PRO A 64 -17.85 -18.97 -2.72
C PRO A 64 -19.13 -19.01 -3.55
N GLY A 65 -19.34 -18.09 -4.48
CA GLY A 65 -20.52 -18.00 -5.33
C GLY A 65 -21.85 -17.77 -4.62
N ASN A 66 -21.84 -17.26 -3.38
CA ASN A 66 -23.02 -17.22 -2.51
C ASN A 66 -23.89 -15.96 -2.64
N CYS A 67 -23.35 -14.80 -3.00
CA CYS A 67 -24.11 -13.55 -3.10
C CYS A 67 -25.04 -13.47 -4.33
N ARG A 68 -24.74 -14.19 -5.39
CA ARG A 68 -25.50 -14.24 -6.66
C ARG A 68 -25.57 -12.91 -7.44
N MET A 69 -24.90 -11.86 -7.01
CA MET A 69 -24.96 -10.56 -7.71
C MET A 69 -24.25 -10.58 -9.07
N CYS A 70 -23.24 -11.43 -9.25
CA CYS A 70 -22.46 -11.57 -10.49
C CYS A 70 -23.13 -12.45 -11.56
N LEU A 71 -24.45 -12.54 -11.58
CA LEU A 71 -25.17 -13.28 -12.62
C LEU A 71 -24.99 -12.62 -13.98
N VAL A 72 -24.72 -13.48 -14.98
CA VAL A 72 -24.57 -13.13 -16.41
C VAL A 72 -25.28 -14.17 -17.27
N GLN A 73 -25.66 -13.82 -18.47
CA GLN A 73 -26.13 -14.80 -19.43
C GLN A 73 -24.93 -15.38 -20.20
N MET A 74 -24.80 -16.69 -20.18
CA MET A 74 -23.75 -17.43 -20.91
C MET A 74 -24.32 -18.03 -22.18
N GLY A 75 -23.49 -18.08 -23.21
CA GLY A 75 -23.78 -18.80 -24.46
C GLY A 75 -22.58 -19.63 -24.89
N MET A 76 -22.88 -20.70 -25.61
CA MET A 76 -21.88 -21.55 -26.26
C MET A 76 -22.30 -21.80 -27.71
N PRO A 77 -21.36 -22.07 -28.60
CA PRO A 77 -21.74 -22.52 -29.95
C PRO A 77 -22.64 -23.75 -29.89
N PRO A 78 -23.74 -23.78 -30.66
CA PRO A 78 -24.57 -24.97 -30.77
C PRO A 78 -23.74 -26.15 -31.28
N ARG A 79 -23.97 -27.33 -30.76
CA ARG A 79 -23.39 -28.56 -31.34
C ARG A 79 -24.08 -28.83 -32.68
N PRO A 80 -23.32 -28.92 -33.79
CA PRO A 80 -23.93 -29.26 -35.06
C PRO A 80 -24.55 -30.65 -35.01
N ALA A 81 -25.64 -30.85 -35.72
CA ALA A 81 -26.23 -32.18 -35.87
C ALA A 81 -25.27 -33.13 -36.60
N PRO A 82 -25.37 -34.47 -36.42
CA PRO A 82 -24.49 -35.39 -37.12
C PRO A 82 -24.54 -35.20 -38.63
N GLY A 83 -23.40 -34.78 -39.24
CA GLY A 83 -23.26 -34.50 -40.64
C GLY A 83 -23.46 -33.02 -41.03
N GLU A 84 -23.81 -32.15 -40.11
CA GLU A 84 -23.89 -30.69 -40.38
C GLU A 84 -22.58 -29.98 -39.99
N ALA A 85 -22.23 -28.92 -40.75
CA ALA A 85 -21.10 -28.07 -40.43
C ALA A 85 -21.49 -27.04 -39.37
N PRO A 86 -20.54 -26.55 -38.55
CA PRO A 86 -20.78 -25.43 -37.63
C PRO A 86 -21.25 -24.17 -38.36
N THR A 87 -22.18 -23.43 -37.79
CA THR A 87 -22.63 -22.14 -38.30
C THR A 87 -21.66 -21.03 -37.88
N PHE A 88 -21.24 -20.18 -38.80
CA PHE A 88 -20.36 -19.05 -38.56
C PHE A 88 -21.08 -17.74 -38.90
N GLY A 89 -20.86 -16.72 -38.07
CA GLY A 89 -21.31 -15.36 -38.34
C GLY A 89 -20.41 -14.64 -39.37
N ASP A 90 -20.83 -13.46 -39.78
CA ASP A 90 -20.07 -12.62 -40.72
C ASP A 90 -18.68 -12.23 -40.21
N ASP A 91 -18.47 -12.27 -38.90
CA ASP A 91 -17.22 -12.02 -38.19
C ASP A 91 -16.25 -13.22 -38.20
N GLY A 92 -16.67 -14.34 -38.82
CA GLY A 92 -15.88 -15.57 -38.90
C GLY A 92 -15.78 -16.37 -37.61
N TYR A 93 -16.50 -16.00 -36.53
CA TYR A 93 -16.64 -16.79 -35.31
C TYR A 93 -17.91 -17.66 -35.37
N GLN A 94 -17.93 -18.74 -34.57
CA GLN A 94 -19.13 -19.57 -34.48
C GLN A 94 -20.28 -18.80 -33.83
N GLU A 95 -21.49 -18.97 -34.36
CA GLU A 95 -22.69 -18.40 -33.75
C GLU A 95 -22.89 -18.91 -32.32
N ILE A 96 -23.33 -18.02 -31.42
CA ILE A 96 -23.52 -18.32 -30.01
C ILE A 96 -24.99 -18.65 -29.71
N GLY A 97 -25.24 -19.84 -29.23
CA GLY A 97 -26.52 -20.23 -28.65
C GLY A 97 -26.61 -19.82 -27.18
N TRP A 98 -27.53 -18.91 -26.86
CA TRP A 98 -27.66 -18.34 -25.52
C TRP A 98 -28.48 -19.24 -24.59
N MET A 99 -27.95 -19.47 -23.36
CA MET A 99 -28.66 -20.24 -22.35
C MET A 99 -29.84 -19.45 -21.75
N PRO A 100 -30.99 -20.11 -21.46
CA PRO A 100 -32.16 -19.45 -20.89
C PRO A 100 -32.03 -19.16 -19.38
N ARG A 101 -30.95 -19.62 -18.75
CA ARG A 101 -30.69 -19.43 -17.30
C ARG A 101 -29.37 -18.73 -17.11
N PRO A 102 -29.29 -17.71 -16.20
CA PRO A 102 -28.05 -17.05 -15.90
C PRO A 102 -27.13 -17.94 -15.06
N VAL A 103 -25.83 -17.65 -15.15
CA VAL A 103 -24.77 -18.31 -14.36
C VAL A 103 -24.01 -17.29 -13.55
N ILE A 104 -23.30 -17.72 -12.51
CA ILE A 104 -22.43 -16.84 -11.71
C ILE A 104 -21.08 -16.66 -12.41
N ALA A 105 -20.69 -15.42 -12.69
CA ALA A 105 -19.44 -15.13 -13.39
C ALA A 105 -18.18 -15.36 -12.55
N CYS A 106 -18.29 -15.25 -11.21
CA CYS A 106 -17.15 -15.38 -10.30
C CYS A 106 -16.62 -16.81 -10.13
N ALA A 107 -17.41 -17.85 -10.45
CA ALA A 107 -17.03 -19.24 -10.24
C ALA A 107 -16.98 -20.06 -11.56
N ASN A 108 -17.34 -19.46 -12.69
CA ASN A 108 -17.25 -20.11 -13.98
C ASN A 108 -16.06 -19.54 -14.77
N THR A 109 -15.30 -20.43 -15.40
CA THR A 109 -14.18 -20.07 -16.28
C THR A 109 -14.65 -19.96 -17.73
N VAL A 110 -13.94 -19.16 -18.50
CA VAL A 110 -14.19 -19.02 -19.93
C VAL A 110 -13.72 -20.24 -20.71
N ALA A 111 -14.37 -20.49 -21.85
CA ALA A 111 -14.01 -21.52 -22.82
C ALA A 111 -13.95 -20.91 -24.22
N GLU A 112 -13.34 -21.65 -25.15
CA GLU A 112 -13.24 -21.23 -26.55
C GLU A 112 -14.62 -20.98 -27.17
N ASN A 113 -14.77 -19.85 -27.86
CA ASN A 113 -16.01 -19.39 -28.49
C ASN A 113 -17.19 -19.18 -27.53
N MET A 114 -16.94 -19.00 -26.23
CA MET A 114 -17.98 -18.69 -25.26
C MET A 114 -18.47 -17.25 -25.42
N GLY A 115 -19.79 -17.04 -25.31
CA GLY A 115 -20.42 -15.73 -25.20
C GLY A 115 -20.84 -15.41 -23.78
N ILE A 116 -20.67 -14.15 -23.36
CA ILE A 116 -21.09 -13.61 -22.08
C ILE A 116 -21.84 -12.31 -22.34
N ARG A 117 -23.09 -12.22 -21.85
CA ARG A 117 -23.86 -10.97 -21.78
C ARG A 117 -23.91 -10.49 -20.34
N THR A 118 -23.34 -9.31 -20.10
CA THR A 118 -23.31 -8.70 -18.76
C THR A 118 -24.54 -7.84 -18.49
N THR A 119 -25.34 -7.57 -19.51
CA THR A 119 -26.59 -6.77 -19.48
C THR A 119 -27.71 -7.52 -20.18
N GLY A 120 -28.93 -6.95 -20.17
CA GLY A 120 -30.12 -7.47 -20.81
C GLY A 120 -31.18 -7.92 -19.79
N GLU A 121 -32.44 -8.03 -20.25
CA GLU A 121 -33.64 -8.24 -19.41
C GLU A 121 -33.49 -9.40 -18.43
N LEU A 122 -32.98 -10.57 -18.86
CA LEU A 122 -32.76 -11.72 -17.99
C LEU A 122 -31.78 -11.41 -16.84
N VAL A 123 -30.65 -10.76 -17.14
CA VAL A 123 -29.61 -10.44 -16.18
C VAL A 123 -30.09 -9.37 -15.20
N GLU A 124 -30.70 -8.33 -15.70
CA GLU A 124 -31.22 -7.20 -14.93
C GLU A 124 -32.34 -7.63 -13.96
N THR A 125 -33.33 -8.40 -14.44
CA THR A 125 -34.40 -8.95 -13.60
C THR A 125 -33.83 -9.83 -12.47
N CYS A 126 -32.84 -10.65 -12.77
CA CYS A 126 -32.22 -11.49 -11.75
C CYS A 126 -31.43 -10.67 -10.72
N ARG A 127 -30.70 -9.64 -11.12
CA ARG A 127 -29.98 -8.74 -10.21
C ARG A 127 -30.92 -7.91 -9.35
N GLU A 128 -32.02 -7.41 -9.90
CA GLU A 128 -33.09 -6.77 -9.12
C GLU A 128 -33.59 -7.68 -7.99
N GLY A 129 -33.88 -8.96 -8.31
CA GLY A 129 -34.30 -9.93 -7.30
C GLY A 129 -33.26 -10.17 -6.22
N VAL A 130 -31.97 -10.29 -6.61
CA VAL A 130 -30.87 -10.41 -5.65
C VAL A 130 -30.76 -9.19 -4.75
N MET A 131 -30.85 -7.98 -5.31
CA MET A 131 -30.85 -6.74 -4.53
C MET A 131 -32.01 -6.68 -3.56
N GLU A 132 -33.21 -7.08 -3.97
CA GLU A 132 -34.38 -7.15 -3.10
C GLU A 132 -34.14 -8.08 -1.91
N PHE A 133 -33.59 -9.30 -2.13
CA PHE A 133 -33.24 -10.23 -1.05
C PHE A 133 -32.20 -9.66 -0.08
N LEU A 134 -31.19 -8.96 -0.58
CA LEU A 134 -30.17 -8.33 0.28
C LEU A 134 -30.72 -7.17 1.10
N LEU A 135 -31.72 -6.43 0.57
CA LEU A 135 -32.30 -5.25 1.21
C LEU A 135 -33.46 -5.57 2.17
N ILE A 136 -34.13 -6.74 2.06
CA ILE A 136 -35.29 -7.10 2.87
C ILE A 136 -35.05 -6.84 4.37
N ASN A 137 -33.96 -7.34 4.93
CA ASN A 137 -33.63 -7.20 6.36
C ASN A 137 -32.52 -6.14 6.62
N HIS A 138 -31.93 -5.57 5.58
CA HIS A 138 -30.89 -4.56 5.76
C HIS A 138 -31.46 -3.30 6.43
N PRO A 139 -30.83 -2.77 7.50
CA PRO A 139 -31.36 -1.62 8.24
C PRO A 139 -31.25 -0.33 7.43
N LEU A 140 -32.11 0.65 7.74
CA LEU A 140 -32.05 2.00 7.15
C LEU A 140 -31.03 2.89 7.88
N ASP A 141 -29.82 2.41 8.02
CA ASP A 141 -28.75 3.01 8.82
C ASP A 141 -27.79 3.90 8.01
N CYS A 142 -27.99 4.11 6.71
CA CYS A 142 -27.04 4.86 5.88
C CYS A 142 -26.63 6.21 6.50
N PRO A 143 -27.54 7.00 7.14
CA PRO A 143 -27.17 8.27 7.76
C PRO A 143 -26.18 8.14 8.94
N ILE A 144 -26.13 6.98 9.59
CA ILE A 144 -25.24 6.69 10.75
C ILE A 144 -24.23 5.59 10.47
N CYS A 145 -24.15 5.09 9.24
CA CYS A 145 -23.24 4.03 8.84
C CYS A 145 -21.96 4.62 8.28
N ASP A 146 -20.79 4.22 8.79
CA ASP A 146 -19.50 4.75 8.31
C ASP A 146 -19.17 4.35 6.87
N GLN A 147 -19.77 3.26 6.37
CA GLN A 147 -19.58 2.83 4.99
C GLN A 147 -20.33 3.70 3.97
N ALA A 148 -21.18 4.65 4.39
CA ALA A 148 -21.91 5.51 3.47
C ALA A 148 -20.94 6.31 2.58
N GLY A 149 -21.18 6.27 1.26
CA GLY A 149 -20.34 6.90 0.23
C GLY A 149 -19.25 5.97 -0.35
N GLU A 150 -18.97 4.84 0.29
CA GLU A 150 -18.07 3.77 -0.23
C GLU A 150 -18.73 2.38 -0.15
N CYS A 151 -20.05 2.32 0.06
CA CYS A 151 -20.81 1.09 0.26
C CYS A 151 -21.29 0.50 -1.08
N LYS A 152 -20.77 -0.66 -1.46
CA LYS A 152 -21.19 -1.33 -2.70
C LYS A 152 -22.68 -1.73 -2.69
N LEU A 153 -23.28 -2.00 -1.51
CA LEU A 153 -24.72 -2.26 -1.43
C LEU A 153 -25.52 -1.01 -1.78
N GLN A 154 -25.08 0.17 -1.33
CA GLN A 154 -25.72 1.43 -1.64
C GLN A 154 -25.62 1.76 -3.13
N GLU A 155 -24.43 1.63 -3.73
CA GLU A 155 -24.22 1.86 -5.16
C GLU A 155 -25.07 0.92 -6.03
N PHE A 156 -25.00 -0.39 -5.75
CA PHE A 156 -25.73 -1.37 -6.55
C PHE A 156 -27.25 -1.34 -6.31
N SER A 157 -27.72 -0.81 -5.17
CA SER A 157 -29.16 -0.60 -4.97
C SER A 157 -29.72 0.49 -5.91
N VAL A 158 -28.91 1.49 -6.24
CA VAL A 158 -29.28 2.54 -7.21
C VAL A 158 -29.18 2.02 -8.64
N GLN A 159 -28.12 1.25 -8.96
CA GLN A 159 -27.84 0.80 -10.33
C GLN A 159 -28.69 -0.40 -10.76
N HIS A 160 -29.00 -1.32 -9.86
CA HIS A 160 -29.61 -2.61 -10.16
C HIS A 160 -30.83 -2.95 -9.29
N GLY A 161 -31.19 -2.10 -8.33
CA GLY A 161 -32.31 -2.32 -7.44
C GLY A 161 -33.60 -1.66 -7.95
N ARG A 162 -34.72 -2.04 -7.32
CA ARG A 162 -36.00 -1.34 -7.53
C ARG A 162 -36.05 -0.06 -6.72
N GLY A 163 -36.64 0.99 -7.26
CA GLY A 163 -36.83 2.26 -6.55
C GLY A 163 -37.82 2.21 -5.38
N VAL A 164 -38.58 1.11 -5.24
CA VAL A 164 -39.61 0.91 -4.21
C VAL A 164 -39.47 -0.48 -3.57
N SER A 165 -39.75 -0.56 -2.27
CA SER A 165 -39.79 -1.83 -1.55
C SER A 165 -41.19 -2.46 -1.62
N ARG A 166 -41.25 -3.75 -1.90
CA ARG A 166 -42.48 -4.57 -1.79
C ARG A 166 -42.62 -5.24 -0.43
N PHE A 167 -41.58 -5.17 0.42
CA PHE A 167 -41.54 -5.80 1.73
C PHE A 167 -42.39 -5.01 2.72
N GLN A 168 -43.37 -5.67 3.33
CA GLN A 168 -44.34 -5.06 4.26
C GLN A 168 -44.18 -5.57 5.71
N GLU A 169 -43.36 -6.59 5.92
CA GLU A 169 -43.10 -7.16 7.24
C GLU A 169 -42.05 -6.39 8.02
N THR A 170 -41.95 -6.68 9.31
CA THR A 170 -40.91 -6.07 10.15
C THR A 170 -39.53 -6.70 9.87
N LYS A 171 -38.52 -5.86 9.65
CA LYS A 171 -37.14 -6.29 9.47
C LYS A 171 -36.62 -7.01 10.73
N ILE A 172 -35.91 -8.11 10.52
CA ILE A 172 -35.29 -8.88 11.59
C ILE A 172 -34.16 -8.07 12.22
N LYS A 173 -34.19 -7.93 13.55
CA LYS A 173 -33.18 -7.26 14.34
C LYS A 173 -32.05 -8.22 14.70
N LYS A 174 -30.81 -7.75 14.56
CA LYS A 174 -29.58 -8.44 14.96
C LYS A 174 -28.73 -7.50 15.83
N PRO A 175 -27.73 -8.05 16.56
CA PRO A 175 -26.86 -7.24 17.40
C PRO A 175 -26.12 -6.16 16.60
N LYS A 176 -25.97 -4.99 17.23
CA LYS A 176 -25.16 -3.86 16.73
C LYS A 176 -24.05 -3.52 17.72
N ASN A 177 -23.00 -2.90 17.23
CA ASN A 177 -21.86 -2.44 18.03
C ASN A 177 -21.25 -3.56 18.89
N VAL A 178 -21.17 -4.77 18.33
CA VAL A 178 -20.60 -5.94 19.01
C VAL A 178 -19.09 -5.83 19.01
N ASP A 179 -18.49 -5.91 20.20
CA ASP A 179 -17.03 -5.98 20.36
C ASP A 179 -16.55 -7.39 19.98
N ILE A 180 -15.90 -7.52 18.85
CA ILE A 180 -15.35 -8.80 18.38
C ILE A 180 -13.81 -8.81 18.37
N GLY A 181 -13.16 -7.65 18.57
CA GLY A 181 -11.70 -7.53 18.57
C GLY A 181 -11.24 -6.12 18.94
N LYS A 182 -9.94 -5.97 19.18
CA LYS A 182 -9.32 -4.71 19.60
C LYS A 182 -9.62 -3.57 18.60
N ASN A 183 -9.49 -3.86 17.31
CA ASN A 183 -9.56 -2.85 16.25
C ASN A 183 -10.88 -2.85 15.48
N ILE A 184 -11.76 -3.84 15.69
CA ILE A 184 -12.95 -4.09 14.86
C ILE A 184 -14.23 -4.13 15.68
N ARG A 185 -15.27 -3.47 15.16
CA ARG A 185 -16.67 -3.58 15.61
C ARG A 185 -17.54 -4.25 14.55
N LEU A 186 -18.49 -5.05 15.02
CA LEU A 186 -19.49 -5.71 14.18
C LEU A 186 -20.87 -5.10 14.41
N ASP A 187 -21.49 -4.63 13.31
CA ASP A 187 -22.93 -4.35 13.22
C ASP A 187 -23.56 -5.47 12.37
N ASP A 188 -23.94 -6.56 13.00
CA ASP A 188 -24.37 -7.80 12.32
C ASP A 188 -25.66 -7.60 11.51
N GLU A 189 -26.51 -6.66 11.90
CA GLU A 189 -27.72 -6.29 11.16
C GLU A 189 -27.42 -5.77 9.73
N ARG A 190 -26.22 -5.17 9.53
CA ARG A 190 -25.76 -4.67 8.22
C ARG A 190 -25.09 -5.74 7.36
N CYS A 191 -24.78 -6.91 7.93
CA CYS A 191 -24.06 -7.96 7.24
C CYS A 191 -24.93 -8.61 6.15
N ILE A 192 -24.36 -8.78 4.95
CA ILE A 192 -24.97 -9.44 3.79
C ILE A 192 -24.47 -10.87 3.58
N MET A 193 -23.83 -11.46 4.58
CA MET A 193 -23.35 -12.84 4.59
C MET A 193 -22.43 -13.23 3.41
N CYS A 194 -21.63 -12.29 2.94
CA CYS A 194 -20.75 -12.49 1.78
C CYS A 194 -19.53 -13.38 2.05
N SER A 195 -19.21 -13.68 3.31
CA SER A 195 -18.08 -14.48 3.79
C SER A 195 -16.66 -13.95 3.49
N ARG A 196 -16.46 -12.74 2.96
CA ARG A 196 -15.12 -12.23 2.68
C ARG A 196 -14.22 -12.21 3.92
N CYS A 197 -14.73 -11.71 5.04
CA CYS A 197 -13.97 -11.62 6.30
C CYS A 197 -13.59 -13.00 6.85
N ILE A 198 -14.50 -13.99 6.77
CA ILE A 198 -14.24 -15.37 7.21
C ILE A 198 -13.11 -15.98 6.37
N ARG A 199 -13.24 -15.89 5.04
CA ARG A 199 -12.23 -16.42 4.12
C ARG A 199 -10.89 -15.71 4.23
N PHE A 200 -10.89 -14.39 4.45
CA PHE A 200 -9.65 -13.65 4.67
C PHE A 200 -8.92 -14.16 5.93
N MET A 201 -9.63 -14.34 7.03
CA MET A 201 -9.03 -14.83 8.27
C MET A 201 -8.52 -16.25 8.16
N ASP A 202 -9.17 -17.09 7.35
CA ASP A 202 -8.76 -18.47 7.08
C ASP A 202 -7.60 -18.54 6.08
N GLU A 203 -7.75 -17.89 4.93
CA GLU A 203 -6.90 -18.08 3.75
C GLU A 203 -5.65 -17.18 3.72
N VAL A 204 -5.71 -15.97 4.30
CA VAL A 204 -4.62 -14.97 4.24
C VAL A 204 -4.01 -14.72 5.62
N ALA A 205 -4.84 -14.46 6.62
CA ALA A 205 -4.36 -14.27 7.99
C ALA A 205 -3.94 -15.61 8.63
N GLU A 206 -4.44 -16.74 8.13
CA GLU A 206 -4.17 -18.10 8.63
C GLU A 206 -4.57 -18.27 10.10
N GLU A 207 -5.57 -17.51 10.53
CA GLU A 207 -6.14 -17.55 11.86
C GLU A 207 -7.68 -17.59 11.79
N PRO A 208 -8.30 -18.77 11.61
CA PRO A 208 -9.75 -18.93 11.40
C PRO A 208 -10.53 -18.66 12.69
N VAL A 209 -10.67 -17.40 13.07
CA VAL A 209 -11.42 -16.97 14.26
C VAL A 209 -12.86 -16.59 13.99
N LEU A 210 -13.23 -16.37 12.73
CA LEU A 210 -14.57 -15.98 12.31
C LEU A 210 -15.33 -17.16 11.70
N GLY A 211 -16.64 -17.20 11.92
CA GLY A 211 -17.53 -18.18 11.31
C GLY A 211 -18.96 -17.70 11.23
N PHE A 212 -19.82 -18.48 10.59
CA PHE A 212 -21.26 -18.29 10.65
C PHE A 212 -21.87 -19.13 11.77
N SER A 213 -22.76 -18.52 12.53
CA SER A 213 -23.65 -19.22 13.47
C SER A 213 -25.08 -19.10 13.02
N GLN A 214 -25.95 -20.02 13.50
CA GLN A 214 -27.36 -20.11 13.15
C GLN A 214 -27.60 -20.38 11.65
N ARG A 215 -28.82 -20.20 11.17
CA ARG A 215 -29.21 -20.46 9.77
C ARG A 215 -30.38 -19.59 9.33
N GLY A 216 -30.58 -19.52 8.02
CA GLY A 216 -31.64 -18.72 7.39
C GLY A 216 -31.47 -17.25 7.69
N THR A 217 -32.55 -16.54 7.99
CA THR A 217 -32.54 -15.10 8.27
C THR A 217 -31.83 -14.74 9.58
N HIS A 218 -31.59 -15.69 10.46
CA HIS A 218 -30.88 -15.52 11.72
C HIS A 218 -29.37 -15.79 11.63
N THR A 219 -28.87 -16.18 10.45
CA THR A 219 -27.42 -16.37 10.24
C THR A 219 -26.65 -15.12 10.65
N SER A 220 -25.66 -15.29 11.50
CA SER A 220 -24.82 -14.22 12.06
C SER A 220 -23.34 -14.52 11.87
N VAL A 221 -22.52 -13.50 11.63
CA VAL A 221 -21.06 -13.62 11.74
C VAL A 221 -20.69 -13.60 13.21
N THR A 222 -19.85 -14.50 13.64
CA THR A 222 -19.43 -14.61 15.04
C THR A 222 -17.96 -14.99 15.14
N VAL A 223 -17.33 -14.65 16.25
CA VAL A 223 -16.03 -15.20 16.64
C VAL A 223 -16.23 -16.57 17.30
N HIS A 224 -15.26 -17.46 17.11
CA HIS A 224 -15.27 -18.75 17.77
C HIS A 224 -15.22 -18.58 19.30
N PRO A 225 -15.89 -19.44 20.09
CA PRO A 225 -15.88 -19.34 21.54
C PRO A 225 -14.47 -19.25 22.13
N GLY A 226 -14.25 -18.27 23.01
CA GLY A 226 -12.95 -18.02 23.64
C GLY A 226 -11.89 -17.37 22.75
N ARG A 227 -12.25 -16.98 21.52
CA ARG A 227 -11.34 -16.26 20.59
C ARG A 227 -11.79 -14.81 20.41
N ARG A 228 -10.88 -13.96 19.96
CA ARG A 228 -11.13 -12.58 19.54
C ARG A 228 -10.46 -12.30 18.19
N LEU A 229 -10.98 -11.34 17.46
CA LEU A 229 -10.40 -10.87 16.20
C LEU A 229 -9.30 -9.81 16.50
N ASP A 230 -8.22 -10.25 17.13
CA ASP A 230 -7.11 -9.39 17.59
C ASP A 230 -5.83 -9.58 16.74
N ASN A 231 -5.91 -10.31 15.63
CA ASN A 231 -4.82 -10.51 14.67
C ASN A 231 -4.35 -9.18 14.09
N ASN A 232 -3.04 -9.07 13.82
CA ASN A 232 -2.44 -7.85 13.25
C ASN A 232 -2.82 -7.56 11.78
N TYR A 233 -3.77 -8.32 11.22
CA TYR A 233 -4.38 -8.11 9.90
C TYR A 233 -5.91 -7.93 9.99
N ALA A 234 -6.45 -7.81 11.19
CA ALA A 234 -7.90 -7.76 11.42
C ALA A 234 -8.60 -6.61 10.67
N LEU A 235 -7.97 -5.44 10.58
CA LEU A 235 -8.52 -4.27 9.89
C LEU A 235 -8.73 -4.49 8.38
N ASN A 236 -8.00 -5.41 7.74
CA ASN A 236 -8.29 -5.77 6.35
C ASN A 236 -9.69 -6.36 6.18
N THR A 237 -10.28 -6.96 7.24
CA THR A 237 -11.68 -7.43 7.18
C THR A 237 -12.66 -6.27 7.04
N ALA A 238 -12.37 -5.09 7.57
CA ALA A 238 -13.17 -3.88 7.38
C ALA A 238 -13.01 -3.33 5.95
N ASP A 239 -11.77 -3.32 5.42
CA ASP A 239 -11.50 -2.82 4.06
C ASP A 239 -12.23 -3.64 2.99
N ILE A 240 -12.22 -4.98 3.12
CA ILE A 240 -12.86 -5.86 2.15
C ILE A 240 -14.36 -6.08 2.42
N CYS A 241 -14.89 -5.57 3.54
CA CYS A 241 -16.32 -5.68 3.83
C CYS A 241 -17.09 -4.76 2.86
N PRO A 242 -17.98 -5.30 2.01
CA PRO A 242 -18.66 -4.48 1.00
C PRO A 242 -19.74 -3.57 1.59
N VAL A 243 -19.99 -3.67 2.90
CA VAL A 243 -21.02 -2.93 3.65
C VAL A 243 -20.47 -2.52 5.02
N GLY A 244 -21.18 -1.66 5.74
CA GLY A 244 -20.76 -1.17 7.06
C GLY A 244 -21.02 -2.15 8.21
N ALA A 245 -20.84 -3.46 7.97
CA ALA A 245 -20.98 -4.46 9.02
C ALA A 245 -19.73 -4.59 9.89
N LEU A 246 -18.55 -4.53 9.28
CA LEU A 246 -17.26 -4.48 9.98
C LEU A 246 -16.68 -3.09 9.81
N THR A 247 -16.32 -2.45 10.91
CA THR A 247 -15.79 -1.09 10.93
C THR A 247 -14.60 -0.97 11.87
N SER A 248 -13.63 -0.11 11.52
CA SER A 248 -12.47 0.17 12.37
C SER A 248 -12.89 0.95 13.61
N ASN A 249 -12.44 0.53 14.79
CA ASN A 249 -12.67 1.27 16.04
C ASN A 249 -12.04 2.67 15.98
N ASP A 250 -10.88 2.78 15.36
CA ASP A 250 -10.11 4.01 15.23
C ASP A 250 -10.83 5.06 14.38
N PHE A 251 -11.38 4.64 13.23
CA PHE A 251 -12.05 5.54 12.29
C PHE A 251 -13.56 5.71 12.55
N ARG A 252 -14.18 4.83 13.37
CA ARG A 252 -15.63 4.79 13.56
C ARG A 252 -16.19 6.13 14.04
N PHE A 253 -17.14 6.68 13.26
CA PHE A 253 -17.82 7.96 13.49
C PHE A 253 -16.92 9.21 13.46
N GLN A 254 -15.71 9.12 12.95
CA GLN A 254 -14.79 10.24 12.84
C GLN A 254 -15.17 11.16 11.67
N MET A 255 -15.26 10.60 10.47
CA MET A 255 -15.44 11.41 9.26
C MET A 255 -16.20 10.64 8.17
N ARG A 256 -16.91 11.37 7.32
CA ARG A 256 -17.51 10.83 6.09
C ARG A 256 -16.49 10.83 4.96
N VAL A 257 -16.47 9.73 4.18
CA VAL A 257 -15.45 9.51 3.14
C VAL A 257 -15.43 10.63 2.10
N TRP A 258 -16.58 11.19 1.72
CA TRP A 258 -16.64 12.28 0.72
C TRP A 258 -16.06 13.63 1.17
N PHE A 259 -15.70 13.75 2.44
CA PHE A 259 -14.96 14.91 2.96
C PHE A 259 -13.46 14.66 3.04
N LEU A 260 -13.01 13.45 2.80
CA LEU A 260 -11.61 13.06 2.86
C LEU A 260 -10.94 13.20 1.49
N LYS A 261 -9.69 13.62 1.51
CA LYS A 261 -8.78 13.62 0.37
C LYS A 261 -7.92 12.36 0.43
N GLU A 262 -7.80 11.68 -0.70
CA GLU A 262 -6.91 10.54 -0.87
C GLU A 262 -5.52 10.99 -1.32
N THR A 263 -4.48 10.48 -0.67
CA THR A 263 -3.10 10.65 -1.12
C THR A 263 -2.42 9.28 -1.16
N ARG A 264 -1.96 8.88 -2.33
CA ARG A 264 -1.21 7.63 -2.52
C ARG A 264 0.15 7.75 -1.86
N SER A 265 0.58 6.73 -1.12
CA SER A 265 1.86 6.71 -0.44
C SER A 265 2.35 5.28 -0.22
N ILE A 266 3.34 5.12 0.63
CA ILE A 266 3.87 3.85 1.09
C ILE A 266 4.01 3.87 2.62
N ASP A 267 4.01 2.67 3.21
CA ASP A 267 4.29 2.46 4.63
C ASP A 267 5.81 2.53 4.88
N LEU A 268 6.22 3.31 5.87
CA LEU A 268 7.63 3.50 6.25
C LEU A 268 8.01 2.80 7.57
N ASN A 269 7.17 1.88 8.08
CA ASN A 269 7.43 1.21 9.36
C ASN A 269 8.32 -0.03 9.23
N CYS A 270 8.49 -0.59 8.04
CA CYS A 270 9.45 -1.66 7.78
C CYS A 270 9.89 -1.69 6.32
N GLY A 271 10.89 -2.52 6.03
CA GLY A 271 11.50 -2.65 4.71
C GLY A 271 10.60 -3.18 3.60
N THR A 272 9.42 -3.71 3.89
CA THR A 272 8.48 -4.15 2.85
C THR A 272 7.94 -2.96 2.04
N GLY A 273 7.65 -1.83 2.69
CA GLY A 273 7.14 -0.64 2.02
C GLY A 273 5.75 -0.85 1.40
N CYS A 274 4.78 -1.36 2.18
CA CYS A 274 3.42 -1.60 1.70
C CYS A 274 2.82 -0.35 1.05
N ASN A 275 2.16 -0.51 -0.09
CA ASN A 275 1.50 0.58 -0.78
C ASN A 275 0.22 0.97 -0.03
N THR A 276 0.03 2.27 0.20
CA THR A 276 -1.04 2.81 1.03
C THR A 276 -1.77 3.97 0.39
N VAL A 277 -2.95 4.27 0.92
CA VAL A 277 -3.66 5.53 0.74
C VAL A 277 -3.79 6.19 2.10
N ILE A 278 -3.32 7.44 2.21
CA ILE A 278 -3.49 8.29 3.38
C ILE A 278 -4.73 9.16 3.14
N TRP A 279 -5.67 9.09 4.07
CA TRP A 279 -6.94 9.82 4.01
C TRP A 279 -6.92 11.01 4.95
N THR A 280 -7.06 12.21 4.39
CA THR A 280 -6.88 13.46 5.13
C THR A 280 -8.06 14.41 4.94
N ARG A 281 -8.25 15.28 5.95
CA ARG A 281 -9.09 16.46 5.83
C ARG A 281 -8.41 17.63 6.51
N GLY A 282 -8.28 18.75 5.79
CA GLY A 282 -7.42 19.83 6.27
C GLY A 282 -5.97 19.37 6.40
N ASN A 283 -5.40 19.48 7.58
CA ASN A 283 -4.04 19.03 7.88
C ASN A 283 -3.98 17.84 8.86
N GLU A 284 -5.03 17.04 8.91
CA GLU A 284 -5.21 15.91 9.84
C GLU A 284 -5.35 14.61 9.05
N VAL A 285 -4.70 13.54 9.54
CA VAL A 285 -4.81 12.18 9.01
C VAL A 285 -5.90 11.44 9.76
N PHE A 286 -6.91 10.93 9.06
CA PHE A 286 -8.04 10.21 9.65
C PHE A 286 -7.91 8.69 9.57
N ARG A 287 -7.31 8.17 8.52
CA ARG A 287 -7.03 6.74 8.36
C ARG A 287 -5.95 6.49 7.31
N VAL A 288 -5.34 5.32 7.39
CA VAL A 288 -4.47 4.76 6.36
C VAL A 288 -5.06 3.43 5.93
N THR A 289 -5.16 3.19 4.62
CA THR A 289 -5.68 1.95 4.04
C THR A 289 -4.69 1.33 3.06
N PRO A 290 -4.69 0.01 2.85
CA PRO A 290 -3.86 -0.60 1.81
C PRO A 290 -4.30 -0.14 0.42
N ARG A 291 -3.34 -0.08 -0.49
CA ARG A 291 -3.52 0.11 -1.93
C ARG A 291 -2.94 -1.09 -2.67
N ASP A 292 -3.68 -1.59 -3.64
CA ASP A 292 -3.27 -2.78 -4.40
C ASP A 292 -1.92 -2.61 -5.10
N ASN A 293 -0.99 -3.52 -4.80
CA ASN A 293 0.26 -3.69 -5.53
C ASN A 293 0.72 -5.15 -5.47
N ASN A 294 0.51 -5.88 -6.57
CA ASN A 294 0.87 -7.30 -6.66
C ASN A 294 2.37 -7.58 -6.53
N ALA A 295 3.23 -6.57 -6.65
CA ALA A 295 4.67 -6.70 -6.50
C ALA A 295 5.18 -6.41 -5.08
N VAL A 296 4.31 -5.95 -4.15
CA VAL A 296 4.72 -5.54 -2.79
C VAL A 296 3.82 -6.13 -1.72
N ASN A 297 2.56 -5.71 -1.65
CA ASN A 297 1.65 -6.06 -0.55
C ASN A 297 0.34 -6.68 -1.01
N SER A 298 0.22 -7.03 -2.32
CA SER A 298 -1.06 -7.49 -2.88
C SER A 298 -2.18 -6.47 -2.59
N SER A 299 -3.14 -6.81 -1.73
CA SER A 299 -4.24 -5.94 -1.30
C SER A 299 -4.24 -5.71 0.22
N TRP A 300 -3.17 -6.04 0.94
CA TRP A 300 -3.19 -6.17 2.39
C TRP A 300 -2.19 -5.26 3.10
N MET A 301 -2.43 -4.99 4.39
CA MET A 301 -1.54 -4.20 5.23
C MET A 301 -1.66 -4.64 6.71
N PRO A 302 -0.54 -4.67 7.50
CA PRO A 302 -0.61 -4.93 8.94
C PRO A 302 -1.28 -3.79 9.71
N ASP A 303 -2.10 -4.14 10.72
CA ASP A 303 -2.83 -3.16 11.55
C ASP A 303 -1.88 -2.24 12.33
N SER A 304 -0.80 -2.78 12.90
CA SER A 304 0.18 -2.02 13.66
C SER A 304 0.84 -0.91 12.84
N HIS A 305 1.05 -1.14 11.55
CA HIS A 305 1.64 -0.17 10.65
C HIS A 305 0.63 0.89 10.21
N ARG A 306 -0.60 0.47 9.91
CA ARG A 306 -1.63 1.41 9.45
C ARG A 306 -2.13 2.34 10.55
N LEU A 307 -2.01 1.96 11.83
CA LEU A 307 -2.36 2.78 12.99
C LEU A 307 -1.19 3.62 13.52
N ALA A 308 0.00 3.45 12.96
CA ALA A 308 1.18 4.17 13.43
C ALA A 308 1.13 5.69 13.19
N PHE A 309 0.23 6.19 12.34
CA PHE A 309 0.14 7.62 12.00
C PHE A 309 -0.18 8.53 13.20
N HIS A 310 -0.73 8.00 14.28
CA HIS A 310 -1.05 8.78 15.49
C HIS A 310 0.16 9.45 16.15
N HIS A 311 1.41 9.01 15.86
CA HIS A 311 2.59 9.74 16.33
C HIS A 311 2.68 11.16 15.76
N LEU A 312 2.04 11.45 14.62
CA LEU A 312 1.99 12.80 14.05
C LEU A 312 1.22 13.80 14.91
N GLU A 313 0.31 13.31 15.76
CA GLU A 313 -0.53 14.11 16.67
C GLU A 313 0.11 14.27 18.06
N SER A 314 1.32 13.74 18.27
CA SER A 314 2.00 13.78 19.57
C SER A 314 2.30 15.21 20.01
N GLU A 315 2.08 15.51 21.28
CA GLU A 315 2.50 16.78 21.90
C GLU A 315 4.02 16.98 21.89
N ALA A 316 4.78 15.90 21.73
CA ALA A 316 6.24 15.95 21.62
C ALA A 316 6.75 16.39 20.24
N ARG A 317 5.87 16.80 19.32
CA ARG A 317 6.26 17.28 17.98
C ARG A 317 7.18 18.48 18.06
N LEU A 318 8.31 18.39 17.37
CA LEU A 318 9.20 19.52 17.17
C LEU A 318 8.61 20.43 16.06
N THR A 319 8.39 21.69 16.41
CA THR A 319 7.71 22.64 15.51
C THR A 319 8.59 23.82 15.10
N ASN A 320 9.69 24.08 15.83
CA ASN A 320 10.58 25.20 15.57
C ASN A 320 12.03 24.74 15.68
N PRO A 321 12.97 25.34 14.91
CA PRO A 321 14.38 25.15 15.12
C PRO A 321 14.79 25.62 16.52
N LEU A 322 15.67 24.86 17.18
CA LEU A 322 16.15 25.16 18.51
C LEU A 322 17.67 25.26 18.54
N VAL A 323 18.18 26.24 19.29
CA VAL A 323 19.61 26.38 19.58
C VAL A 323 19.81 26.43 21.10
N LYS A 324 20.77 25.66 21.61
CA LYS A 324 21.10 25.62 23.03
C LYS A 324 21.89 26.86 23.42
N LYS A 325 21.33 27.69 24.34
CA LYS A 325 21.96 28.89 24.91
C LYS A 325 21.94 28.75 26.43
N ASP A 326 23.06 28.90 27.08
CA ASP A 326 23.19 28.79 28.55
C ASP A 326 22.59 27.48 29.14
N GLY A 327 22.76 26.37 28.38
CA GLY A 327 22.27 25.04 28.80
C GLY A 327 20.79 24.76 28.49
N GLN A 328 20.02 25.73 27.99
CA GLN A 328 18.61 25.59 27.64
C GLN A 328 18.37 25.79 26.15
N HIS A 329 17.40 25.06 25.59
CA HIS A 329 16.96 25.26 24.22
C HIS A 329 16.09 26.52 24.09
N ALA A 330 16.41 27.35 23.13
CA ALA A 330 15.61 28.51 22.72
C ALA A 330 15.20 28.36 21.25
N SER A 331 13.94 28.67 20.96
CA SER A 331 13.46 28.76 19.57
C SER A 331 14.21 29.86 18.83
N THR A 332 14.55 29.58 17.58
CA THR A 332 15.31 30.51 16.73
C THR A 332 14.83 30.41 15.27
N SER A 333 15.36 31.30 14.41
CA SER A 333 15.09 31.21 12.98
C SER A 333 15.88 30.08 12.32
N TRP A 334 15.37 29.57 11.20
CA TRP A 334 16.11 28.61 10.37
C TRP A 334 17.50 29.12 9.96
N THR A 335 17.62 30.40 9.60
CA THR A 335 18.90 31.01 9.23
C THR A 335 19.92 30.94 10.36
N GLU A 336 19.52 31.24 11.59
CA GLU A 336 20.40 31.16 12.76
C GLU A 336 20.75 29.71 13.12
N ALA A 337 19.77 28.79 13.08
CA ALA A 337 20.00 27.38 13.36
C ALA A 337 20.99 26.75 12.37
N ILE A 338 20.79 26.95 11.07
CA ILE A 338 21.69 26.46 10.01
C ILE A 338 23.07 27.08 10.13
N ALA A 339 23.18 28.40 10.40
CA ALA A 339 24.48 29.07 10.59
C ALA A 339 25.23 28.46 11.78
N LYS A 340 24.56 28.23 12.92
CA LYS A 340 25.16 27.61 14.10
C LYS A 340 25.55 26.14 13.87
N ALA A 341 24.75 25.39 13.14
CA ALA A 341 25.08 24.02 12.75
C ALA A 341 26.36 23.99 11.87
N ALA A 342 26.41 24.81 10.82
CA ALA A 342 27.53 24.88 9.92
C ALA A 342 28.82 25.41 10.62
N GLU A 343 28.71 26.42 11.51
CA GLU A 343 29.82 26.93 12.30
C GLU A 343 30.51 25.82 13.09
N GLY A 344 29.72 25.00 13.81
CA GLY A 344 30.26 23.92 14.61
C GLY A 344 30.91 22.79 13.79
N LEU A 345 30.43 22.55 12.59
CA LEU A 345 30.99 21.54 11.67
C LEU A 345 32.29 22.05 11.01
N ASN A 346 32.29 23.29 10.50
CA ASN A 346 33.44 23.90 9.79
C ASN A 346 34.67 24.14 10.68
N MET A 347 34.49 24.16 12.00
CA MET A 347 35.59 24.27 12.97
C MET A 347 36.36 22.95 13.18
N ARG A 348 35.94 21.85 12.58
CA ARG A 348 36.45 20.51 12.86
C ARG A 348 37.27 19.97 11.68
N GLN A 349 38.20 19.07 12.02
CA GLN A 349 38.90 18.29 11.00
C GLN A 349 37.98 17.16 10.50
N PRO A 350 38.16 16.64 9.27
CA PRO A 350 37.33 15.59 8.71
C PRO A 350 37.18 14.35 9.62
N LYS A 351 38.26 13.95 10.32
CA LYS A 351 38.27 12.78 11.23
C LYS A 351 37.56 13.02 12.58
N GLU A 352 37.21 14.27 12.88
CA GLU A 352 36.52 14.67 14.10
C GLU A 352 35.00 14.79 13.88
N VAL A 353 34.51 14.54 12.67
CA VAL A 353 33.09 14.66 12.31
C VAL A 353 32.52 13.32 11.87
N ALA A 354 31.31 13.00 12.32
CA ALA A 354 30.55 11.85 11.84
C ALA A 354 29.07 12.20 11.60
N ILE A 355 28.41 11.39 10.79
CA ILE A 355 26.98 11.50 10.48
C ILE A 355 26.31 10.15 10.72
N ILE A 356 25.20 10.14 11.46
CA ILE A 356 24.31 8.98 11.61
C ILE A 356 22.96 9.39 11.03
N ALA A 357 22.56 8.72 9.96
CA ALA A 357 21.29 8.99 9.28
C ALA A 357 20.33 7.81 9.46
N SER A 358 19.05 8.09 9.61
CA SER A 358 18.05 7.04 9.67
C SER A 358 17.84 6.39 8.30
N ALA A 359 17.88 5.07 8.25
CA ALA A 359 17.46 4.34 7.06
C ALA A 359 15.91 4.34 6.85
N ARG A 360 15.18 5.19 7.59
CA ARG A 360 13.78 5.57 7.33
C ARG A 360 13.65 6.85 6.51
N MET A 361 14.76 7.55 6.25
CA MET A 361 14.79 8.73 5.40
C MET A 361 14.64 8.36 3.92
N SER A 362 14.18 9.30 3.12
CA SER A 362 14.08 9.12 1.67
C SER A 362 15.46 9.02 1.00
N ASN A 363 15.50 8.49 -0.22
CA ASN A 363 16.74 8.44 -0.99
C ASN A 363 17.31 9.85 -1.23
N GLU A 364 16.46 10.84 -1.42
CA GLU A 364 16.85 12.23 -1.61
C GLU A 364 17.52 12.81 -0.38
N GLU A 365 16.97 12.53 0.80
CA GLU A 365 17.53 12.95 2.09
C GLU A 365 18.86 12.24 2.38
N LEU A 366 18.93 10.93 2.15
CA LEU A 366 20.16 10.15 2.31
C LEU A 366 21.26 10.60 1.34
N TYR A 367 20.90 10.92 0.10
CA TYR A 367 21.83 11.48 -0.88
C TYR A 367 22.42 12.80 -0.42
N LEU A 368 21.60 13.74 0.10
CA LEU A 368 22.08 15.00 0.64
C LEU A 368 22.92 14.81 1.91
N ALA A 369 22.61 13.82 2.75
CA ALA A 369 23.43 13.46 3.90
C ALA A 369 24.81 12.94 3.45
N LYS A 370 24.89 12.12 2.38
CA LYS A 370 26.13 11.68 1.77
C LYS A 370 26.93 12.85 1.20
N LYS A 371 26.27 13.77 0.48
CA LYS A 371 26.91 14.99 -0.04
C LYS A 371 27.46 15.89 1.08
N LEU A 372 26.77 15.95 2.23
CA LEU A 372 27.26 16.66 3.41
C LEU A 372 28.52 15.98 3.99
N ALA A 373 28.55 14.65 4.05
CA ALA A 373 29.74 13.92 4.47
C ALA A 373 30.92 14.18 3.53
N ASP A 374 30.70 14.16 2.21
CA ASP A 374 31.72 14.45 1.19
C ASP A 374 32.26 15.89 1.31
N ALA A 375 31.40 16.88 1.52
CA ALA A 375 31.78 18.26 1.72
C ALA A 375 32.61 18.48 2.99
N LEU A 376 32.34 17.72 4.05
CA LEU A 376 33.10 17.71 5.30
C LEU A 376 34.38 16.86 5.21
N GLY A 377 34.56 16.12 4.13
CA GLY A 377 35.68 15.20 3.90
C GLY A 377 35.72 14.02 4.84
N THR A 378 34.57 13.60 5.42
CA THR A 378 34.48 12.48 6.32
C THR A 378 33.90 11.24 5.62
N ASP A 379 34.48 10.06 5.91
CA ASP A 379 33.96 8.75 5.54
C ASP A 379 33.11 8.09 6.65
N LEU A 380 32.98 8.79 7.80
CA LEU A 380 32.24 8.33 8.96
C LEU A 380 30.75 8.69 8.84
N ILE A 381 30.09 8.07 7.87
CA ILE A 381 28.63 8.12 7.71
C ILE A 381 28.06 6.72 7.81
N SER A 382 26.99 6.53 8.60
CA SER A 382 26.34 5.24 8.79
C SER A 382 24.84 5.37 9.07
N THR A 383 24.17 4.23 9.12
CA THR A 383 22.80 4.08 9.56
C THR A 383 22.71 3.19 10.80
N VAL A 384 21.57 3.29 11.51
CA VAL A 384 21.24 2.39 12.62
C VAL A 384 20.39 1.24 12.08
N ALA A 385 20.87 0.01 12.24
CA ALA A 385 20.11 -1.17 11.89
C ALA A 385 19.01 -1.41 12.94
N ARG A 386 17.77 -1.59 12.47
CA ARG A 386 16.63 -1.98 13.30
C ARG A 386 16.14 -3.35 12.85
N ILE A 387 16.50 -4.36 13.61
CA ILE A 387 16.16 -5.76 13.29
C ILE A 387 15.08 -6.25 14.25
N GLY A 388 14.02 -6.82 13.70
CA GLY A 388 12.95 -7.48 14.44
C GLY A 388 12.63 -8.85 13.85
N GLU A 389 11.60 -9.49 14.36
CA GLU A 389 11.11 -10.75 13.79
C GLU A 389 10.18 -10.47 12.62
N SER A 390 10.34 -11.20 11.52
CA SER A 390 9.34 -11.23 10.44
C SER A 390 8.09 -11.94 10.93
N ASP A 391 6.92 -11.45 10.53
CA ASP A 391 5.65 -12.14 10.81
C ASP A 391 5.30 -13.24 9.80
N GLY A 392 6.20 -13.51 8.85
CA GLY A 392 5.98 -14.47 7.77
C GLY A 392 4.95 -14.03 6.73
N LYS A 393 4.56 -12.75 6.70
CA LYS A 393 3.62 -12.16 5.74
C LYS A 393 4.16 -10.84 5.15
N LEU A 394 3.83 -9.70 5.74
CA LEU A 394 4.21 -8.37 5.22
C LEU A 394 5.16 -7.60 6.14
N ILE A 395 5.30 -7.98 7.39
CA ILE A 395 6.24 -7.33 8.28
C ILE A 395 7.63 -7.92 8.08
N SER A 396 8.53 -7.13 7.49
CA SER A 396 9.92 -7.50 7.30
C SER A 396 10.70 -7.54 8.62
N ALA A 397 11.73 -8.37 8.71
CA ALA A 397 12.71 -8.32 9.79
C ALA A 397 13.46 -6.98 9.83
N ASP A 398 13.73 -6.37 8.68
CA ASP A 398 14.22 -5.00 8.61
C ASP A 398 13.09 -4.01 8.94
N ARG A 399 13.27 -3.26 10.04
CA ARG A 399 12.32 -2.24 10.51
C ARG A 399 12.59 -0.84 9.96
N ASN A 400 13.53 -0.71 9.06
CA ASN A 400 13.77 0.50 8.28
C ASN A 400 13.13 0.38 6.90
N ALA A 401 12.52 1.46 6.44
CA ALA A 401 11.85 1.46 5.14
C ALA A 401 12.82 1.50 3.95
N ASN A 402 14.06 1.92 4.15
CA ASN A 402 14.99 2.29 3.09
C ASN A 402 16.44 1.84 3.34
N SER A 403 16.65 0.74 4.06
CA SER A 403 18.01 0.21 4.28
C SER A 403 18.71 -0.11 2.96
N THR A 404 17.98 -0.66 1.99
CA THR A 404 18.51 -0.94 0.65
C THR A 404 18.95 0.34 -0.05
N GLY A 405 18.13 1.40 -0.02
CA GLY A 405 18.48 2.70 -0.59
C GLY A 405 19.69 3.34 0.09
N ALA A 406 19.76 3.27 1.42
CA ALA A 406 20.91 3.76 2.19
C ALA A 406 22.20 3.02 1.80
N ALA A 407 22.17 1.71 1.67
CA ALA A 407 23.31 0.91 1.23
C ALA A 407 23.79 1.29 -0.18
N LEU A 408 22.85 1.48 -1.12
CA LEU A 408 23.15 1.91 -2.49
C LEU A 408 23.78 3.31 -2.54
N ILE A 409 23.31 4.24 -1.68
CA ILE A 409 23.74 5.64 -1.68
C ILE A 409 25.07 5.82 -0.92
N PHE A 410 25.22 5.18 0.22
CA PHE A 410 26.43 5.32 1.03
C PHE A 410 27.58 4.43 0.55
N GLY A 411 27.29 3.39 -0.26
CA GLY A 411 28.29 2.41 -0.70
C GLY A 411 28.86 1.61 0.49
N ASN A 412 28.08 1.41 1.54
CA ASN A 412 28.51 0.73 2.74
C ASN A 412 28.13 -0.74 2.66
N ASP A 413 29.15 -1.61 2.61
CA ASP A 413 28.95 -3.06 2.67
C ASP A 413 28.60 -3.53 4.10
N ASP A 414 29.04 -2.79 5.13
CA ASP A 414 28.73 -3.06 6.54
C ASP A 414 28.44 -1.77 7.32
N PRO A 415 27.17 -1.35 7.41
CA PRO A 415 26.77 -0.19 8.23
C PRO A 415 27.07 -0.39 9.72
N ALA A 416 27.06 -1.62 10.25
CA ALA A 416 27.30 -1.88 11.67
C ALA A 416 28.77 -1.60 12.04
N GLU A 417 29.72 -2.03 11.23
CA GLU A 417 31.15 -1.74 11.43
C GLU A 417 31.41 -0.22 11.46
N LYS A 418 30.81 0.52 10.54
CA LYS A 418 30.92 1.98 10.51
C LYS A 418 30.30 2.64 11.75
N LEU A 419 29.13 2.18 12.19
CA LEU A 419 28.48 2.67 13.39
C LEU A 419 29.33 2.40 14.64
N ASP A 420 29.94 1.23 14.75
CA ASP A 420 30.87 0.88 15.84
C ASP A 420 32.09 1.78 15.85
N ALA A 421 32.69 2.04 14.68
CA ALA A 421 33.82 2.98 14.55
C ALA A 421 33.44 4.42 14.96
N ILE A 422 32.19 4.84 14.69
CA ILE A 422 31.67 6.15 15.15
C ILE A 422 31.51 6.15 16.67
N ARG A 423 30.90 5.11 17.27
CA ARG A 423 30.74 4.98 18.73
C ARG A 423 32.08 5.04 19.45
N GLU A 424 33.05 4.25 19.00
CA GLU A 424 34.39 4.22 19.54
C GLU A 424 35.10 5.59 19.40
N GLY A 425 34.90 6.25 18.26
CA GLY A 425 35.40 7.60 18.02
C GLY A 425 34.81 8.65 18.97
N VAL A 426 33.52 8.58 19.29
CA VAL A 426 32.85 9.47 20.24
C VAL A 426 33.33 9.17 21.67
N SER A 427 33.30 7.91 22.11
CA SER A 427 33.69 7.52 23.46
C SER A 427 35.17 7.82 23.77
N SER A 428 36.05 7.74 22.77
CA SER A 428 37.47 8.12 22.91
C SER A 428 37.71 9.64 22.80
N GLY A 429 36.74 10.46 22.46
CA GLY A 429 36.87 11.90 22.23
C GLY A 429 37.57 12.26 20.90
N ARG A 430 37.78 11.30 20.01
CA ARG A 430 38.29 11.52 18.65
C ARG A 430 37.27 12.26 17.79
N ILE A 431 36.00 11.82 17.82
CA ILE A 431 34.88 12.52 17.19
C ILE A 431 34.37 13.59 18.17
N LYS A 432 34.30 14.83 17.68
CA LYS A 432 33.90 16.00 18.46
C LYS A 432 32.59 16.62 17.95
N ALA A 433 32.26 16.39 16.68
CA ALA A 433 31.00 16.83 16.11
C ALA A 433 30.23 15.66 15.50
N LEU A 434 28.93 15.57 15.80
CA LEU A 434 28.05 14.51 15.34
C LEU A 434 26.76 15.11 14.80
N VAL A 435 26.34 14.63 13.62
CA VAL A 435 25.04 14.95 13.03
C VAL A 435 24.16 13.70 13.11
N ALA A 436 23.05 13.78 13.83
CA ALA A 436 22.05 12.72 13.97
C ALA A 436 20.78 13.09 13.19
N LEU A 437 20.47 12.36 12.14
CA LEU A 437 19.37 12.64 11.23
C LEU A 437 18.26 11.60 11.44
N GLN A 438 17.16 12.03 12.05
CA GLN A 438 15.98 11.21 12.39
C GLN A 438 16.32 9.95 13.21
N GLU A 439 17.30 10.05 14.11
CA GLU A 439 17.73 8.96 14.99
C GLU A 439 17.70 9.38 16.45
N ASP A 440 17.36 8.43 17.33
CA ASP A 440 17.66 8.53 18.75
C ASP A 440 18.94 7.76 19.07
N LEU A 441 20.00 8.49 19.32
CA LEU A 441 21.32 7.91 19.56
C LEU A 441 21.38 7.13 20.88
N LEU A 442 20.61 7.56 21.89
CA LEU A 442 20.60 6.95 23.21
C LEU A 442 19.79 5.65 23.23
N GLU A 443 18.58 5.67 22.66
CA GLU A 443 17.68 4.53 22.71
C GLU A 443 17.97 3.49 21.61
N GLU A 444 18.42 3.94 20.43
CA GLU A 444 18.48 3.06 19.25
C GLU A 444 19.90 2.81 18.74
N ALA A 445 20.84 3.75 18.94
CA ALA A 445 22.20 3.63 18.39
C ALA A 445 23.27 3.25 19.43
N GLY A 446 22.87 3.01 20.69
CA GLY A 446 23.77 2.48 21.74
C GLY A 446 24.79 3.47 22.28
N PHE A 447 24.55 4.78 22.16
CA PHE A 447 25.34 5.81 22.83
C PHE A 447 24.88 6.01 24.28
N SER A 448 25.78 6.44 25.15
CA SER A 448 25.44 6.87 26.51
C SER A 448 25.28 8.39 26.59
N GLU A 449 24.61 8.88 27.64
CA GLU A 449 24.53 10.34 27.91
C GLU A 449 25.94 10.95 28.06
N LYS A 450 26.90 10.20 28.64
CA LYS A 450 28.28 10.63 28.77
C LYS A 450 28.96 10.82 27.43
N ASP A 451 28.70 9.94 26.47
CA ASP A 451 29.24 10.04 25.10
C ASP A 451 28.74 11.32 24.44
N LEU A 452 27.42 11.58 24.52
CA LEU A 452 26.85 12.79 23.91
C LEU A 452 27.27 14.09 24.62
N ALA A 453 27.43 14.04 25.94
CA ALA A 453 27.93 15.18 26.72
C ALA A 453 29.40 15.50 26.42
N GLY A 454 30.18 14.52 25.95
CA GLY A 454 31.57 14.68 25.53
C GLY A 454 31.75 15.33 24.16
N LEU A 455 30.66 15.46 23.38
CA LEU A 455 30.71 16.11 22.06
C LEU A 455 30.75 17.63 22.18
N ASP A 456 31.66 18.24 21.44
CA ASP A 456 31.72 19.71 21.32
C ASP A 456 30.52 20.26 20.53
N HIS A 457 29.99 19.47 19.58
CA HIS A 457 28.87 19.90 18.75
C HIS A 457 28.01 18.71 18.33
N LEU A 458 26.75 18.69 18.78
CA LEU A 458 25.75 17.72 18.37
C LEU A 458 24.61 18.45 17.68
N ILE A 459 24.30 18.04 16.45
CA ILE A 459 23.17 18.52 15.67
C ILE A 459 22.20 17.34 15.52
N SER A 460 20.91 17.56 15.75
CA SER A 460 19.89 16.56 15.44
C SER A 460 18.80 17.12 14.56
N SER A 461 18.31 16.31 13.61
CA SER A 461 17.03 16.49 12.95
C SER A 461 16.10 15.39 13.44
N ASN A 462 14.91 15.76 13.94
CA ASN A 462 13.93 14.80 14.45
C ASN A 462 12.50 15.32 14.25
N ILE A 463 11.55 14.39 14.23
CA ILE A 463 10.10 14.67 14.17
C ILE A 463 9.57 14.97 15.57
N LEU A 464 10.01 14.19 16.56
CA LEU A 464 9.60 14.27 17.96
C LEU A 464 10.79 14.67 18.84
N ALA A 465 10.49 15.38 19.91
CA ALA A 465 11.44 15.59 20.99
C ALA A 465 11.83 14.24 21.61
N ASN A 466 13.13 13.99 21.71
CA ASN A 466 13.71 12.76 22.24
C ASN A 466 14.99 13.08 23.04
N PRO A 467 15.59 12.12 23.74
CA PRO A 467 16.82 12.33 24.49
C PRO A 467 17.99 12.87 23.65
N THR A 468 18.13 12.45 22.40
CA THR A 468 19.16 12.99 21.48
C THR A 468 18.93 14.47 21.17
N ALA A 469 17.69 14.86 20.87
CA ALA A 469 17.33 16.27 20.68
C ALA A 469 17.63 17.10 21.93
N ALA A 470 17.31 16.58 23.13
CA ALA A 470 17.60 17.25 24.40
C ALA A 470 19.09 17.46 24.65
N ALA A 471 19.96 16.53 24.22
CA ALA A 471 21.41 16.65 24.29
C ALA A 471 22.00 17.61 23.25
N SER A 472 21.33 17.79 22.12
CA SER A 472 21.86 18.51 20.95
C SER A 472 22.05 20.00 21.20
N LYS A 473 23.05 20.61 20.52
CA LYS A 473 23.25 22.06 20.49
C LYS A 473 22.36 22.76 19.48
N VAL A 474 22.04 22.07 18.39
CA VAL A 474 21.11 22.53 17.36
C VAL A 474 20.11 21.42 17.10
N VAL A 475 18.81 21.74 17.15
CA VAL A 475 17.72 20.82 16.82
C VAL A 475 16.95 21.38 15.65
N LEU A 476 16.83 20.58 14.58
CA LEU A 476 16.12 20.92 13.36
C LEU A 476 14.80 20.12 13.33
N PRO A 477 13.64 20.77 13.31
CA PRO A 477 12.35 20.06 13.27
C PRO A 477 12.11 19.47 11.87
N GLY A 478 12.00 18.15 11.80
CA GLY A 478 11.76 17.39 10.57
C GLY A 478 10.28 17.11 10.29
N ALA A 479 10.00 16.63 9.08
CA ALA A 479 8.68 16.24 8.62
C ALA A 479 8.43 14.73 8.82
N GLY A 480 7.20 14.38 9.20
CA GLY A 480 6.73 13.00 9.31
C GLY A 480 6.43 12.36 7.95
N PHE A 481 6.13 11.06 7.95
CA PHE A 481 5.94 10.27 6.71
C PHE A 481 4.80 10.81 5.81
N ALA A 482 3.74 11.38 6.39
CA ALA A 482 2.63 11.96 5.66
C ALA A 482 2.85 13.43 5.27
N GLU A 483 3.91 14.06 5.78
CA GLU A 483 4.20 15.48 5.67
C GLU A 483 5.30 15.78 4.64
N LYS A 484 5.85 14.74 4.02
CA LYS A 484 6.94 14.87 3.05
C LYS A 484 6.75 14.00 1.81
N ARG A 485 7.50 14.33 0.78
CA ARG A 485 7.57 13.60 -0.48
C ARG A 485 8.98 13.03 -0.65
N GLY A 486 9.09 11.80 -1.14
CA GLY A 486 10.39 11.19 -1.38
C GLY A 486 10.28 9.82 -2.03
N THR A 487 11.43 9.22 -2.33
CA THR A 487 11.54 7.87 -2.87
C THR A 487 12.24 6.93 -1.89
N TYR A 488 11.92 5.63 -1.97
CA TYR A 488 12.42 4.60 -1.06
C TYR A 488 12.68 3.32 -1.82
N VAL A 489 13.74 2.60 -1.48
CA VAL A 489 14.04 1.27 -2.05
C VAL A 489 13.74 0.22 -1.00
N ASN A 490 12.71 -0.59 -1.24
CA ASN A 490 12.28 -1.62 -0.30
C ASN A 490 13.26 -2.82 -0.22
N VAL A 491 12.99 -3.77 0.66
CA VAL A 491 13.84 -4.96 0.88
C VAL A 491 14.03 -5.83 -0.36
N THR A 492 13.13 -5.77 -1.35
CA THR A 492 13.27 -6.52 -2.60
C THR A 492 14.05 -5.77 -3.68
N GLY A 493 14.47 -4.53 -3.41
CA GLY A 493 15.17 -3.67 -4.39
C GLY A 493 14.23 -2.87 -5.29
N ARG A 494 12.94 -2.72 -4.91
CA ARG A 494 11.96 -1.94 -5.65
C ARG A 494 11.94 -0.49 -5.18
N LEU A 495 12.18 0.43 -6.11
CA LEU A 495 12.08 1.89 -5.89
C LEU A 495 10.60 2.30 -5.95
N GLN A 496 10.14 2.95 -4.89
CA GLN A 496 8.74 3.37 -4.70
C GLN A 496 8.65 4.85 -4.33
N ARG A 497 7.47 5.45 -4.49
CA ARG A 497 7.20 6.87 -4.19
C ARG A 497 6.29 7.03 -2.98
N ALA A 498 6.63 7.97 -2.10
CA ALA A 498 5.74 8.52 -1.09
C ALA A 498 5.33 9.95 -1.49
N PHE A 499 4.10 10.33 -1.18
CA PHE A 499 3.57 11.66 -1.44
C PHE A 499 3.13 12.35 -0.17
N GLN A 500 3.30 13.65 -0.14
CA GLN A 500 2.85 14.51 0.93
C GLN A 500 1.31 14.58 0.96
N ALA A 501 0.73 14.24 2.10
CA ALA A 501 -0.71 14.28 2.35
C ALA A 501 -1.11 15.47 3.23
N THR A 502 -0.24 15.87 4.17
CA THR A 502 -0.40 16.98 5.12
C THR A 502 0.82 17.88 5.11
N LEU A 503 0.73 19.04 5.72
CA LEU A 503 1.86 19.94 5.93
C LEU A 503 2.46 19.66 7.31
N ALA A 504 3.77 19.80 7.44
CA ALA A 504 4.44 19.74 8.72
C ALA A 504 3.99 20.91 9.65
N PRO A 505 3.94 20.70 10.97
CA PRO A 505 3.45 21.71 11.91
C PRO A 505 4.48 22.81 12.17
N GLY A 506 3.97 24.03 12.40
CA GLY A 506 4.82 25.19 12.72
C GLY A 506 5.79 25.55 11.61
N GLU A 507 7.08 25.61 11.94
CA GLU A 507 8.18 25.86 11.00
C GLU A 507 8.93 24.59 10.60
N ALA A 508 8.45 23.39 10.98
CA ALA A 508 9.06 22.11 10.57
C ALA A 508 9.05 21.98 9.03
N ARG A 509 10.12 21.36 8.50
CA ARG A 509 10.36 21.24 7.05
C ARG A 509 10.68 19.81 6.66
N GLU A 510 10.55 19.51 5.39
CA GLU A 510 11.11 18.29 4.83
C GLU A 510 12.63 18.28 5.03
N ASP A 511 13.18 17.14 5.45
CA ASP A 511 14.61 17.06 5.83
C ASP A 511 15.56 17.35 4.64
N TRP A 512 15.13 17.10 3.40
CA TRP A 512 15.91 17.47 2.23
C TRP A 512 16.16 18.99 2.13
N GLU A 513 15.19 19.83 2.54
CA GLU A 513 15.36 21.30 2.55
C GLU A 513 16.39 21.73 3.60
N SER A 514 16.29 21.15 4.79
CA SER A 514 17.20 21.40 5.90
C SER A 514 18.63 20.98 5.57
N LEU A 515 18.78 19.78 4.99
CA LEU A 515 20.07 19.26 4.55
C LEU A 515 20.67 20.05 3.41
N ALA A 516 19.88 20.46 2.41
CA ALA A 516 20.34 21.29 1.31
C ALA A 516 20.82 22.68 1.82
N ALA A 517 20.10 23.27 2.78
CA ALA A 517 20.48 24.53 3.41
C ALA A 517 21.78 24.39 4.24
N LEU A 518 21.90 23.30 5.01
CA LEU A 518 23.12 23.02 5.79
C LEU A 518 24.31 22.78 4.89
N LEU A 519 24.14 21.99 3.84
CA LEU A 519 25.18 21.72 2.84
C LEU A 519 25.66 23.02 2.16
N ALA A 520 24.74 23.91 1.74
CA ALA A 520 25.08 25.22 1.17
C ALA A 520 25.81 26.15 2.16
N ALA A 521 25.55 25.99 3.46
CA ALA A 521 26.27 26.77 4.49
C ALA A 521 27.70 26.23 4.76
N VAL A 522 27.88 24.90 4.63
CA VAL A 522 29.19 24.22 4.75
C VAL A 522 30.03 24.43 3.49
N GLU A 523 29.47 24.17 2.32
CA GLU A 523 30.13 24.22 1.01
C GLU A 523 29.57 25.38 0.17
N LYS A 524 30.34 26.45 0.06
CA LYS A 524 29.92 27.69 -0.64
C LYS A 524 29.67 27.54 -2.14
N THR A 525 30.22 26.47 -2.74
CA THR A 525 30.06 26.17 -4.18
C THR A 525 28.81 25.35 -4.47
N PHE A 526 28.21 24.76 -3.44
CA PHE A 526 27.00 23.96 -3.59
C PHE A 526 25.78 24.85 -3.87
N THR A 527 25.06 24.51 -4.93
CA THR A 527 23.76 25.12 -5.27
C THR A 527 22.64 24.20 -4.86
N ALA A 528 21.83 24.60 -3.88
CA ALA A 528 20.70 23.81 -3.40
C ALA A 528 19.68 23.59 -4.53
N PRO A 529 19.23 22.34 -4.74
CA PRO A 529 18.14 22.06 -5.67
C PRO A 529 16.87 22.84 -5.29
N ALA A 530 16.10 23.26 -6.29
CA ALA A 530 14.87 24.02 -6.05
C ALA A 530 13.68 23.15 -5.56
N SER A 531 13.82 21.84 -5.65
CA SER A 531 12.75 20.89 -5.27
C SER A 531 13.33 19.49 -5.05
N VAL A 532 12.57 18.63 -4.40
CA VAL A 532 12.91 17.21 -4.24
C VAL A 532 13.07 16.50 -5.61
N ASP A 533 12.34 16.92 -6.65
CA ASP A 533 12.55 16.43 -8.03
C ASP A 533 13.93 16.79 -8.58
N GLY A 534 14.50 17.91 -8.15
CA GLY A 534 15.88 18.30 -8.47
C GLY A 534 16.89 17.39 -7.77
N VAL A 535 16.61 16.99 -6.53
CA VAL A 535 17.47 16.10 -5.75
C VAL A 535 17.52 14.69 -6.38
N ILE A 536 16.35 14.10 -6.73
CA ILE A 536 16.35 12.77 -7.36
C ILE A 536 17.05 12.78 -8.73
N LYS A 537 16.97 13.86 -9.49
CA LYS A 537 17.72 14.00 -10.75
C LYS A 537 19.22 14.02 -10.52
N ALA A 538 19.68 14.70 -9.47
CA ALA A 538 21.10 14.72 -9.12
C ALA A 538 21.56 13.35 -8.64
N LEU A 539 20.80 12.70 -7.78
CA LEU A 539 21.03 11.32 -7.34
C LEU A 539 21.14 10.35 -8.54
N ALA A 540 20.18 10.42 -9.47
CA ALA A 540 20.14 9.53 -10.65
C ALA A 540 21.30 9.80 -11.64
N ALA A 541 21.88 10.99 -11.64
CA ALA A 541 23.04 11.32 -12.44
C ALA A 541 24.36 10.81 -11.83
N GLU A 542 24.43 10.63 -10.52
CA GLU A 542 25.66 10.25 -9.82
C GLU A 542 25.70 8.76 -9.44
N ILE A 543 24.55 8.15 -9.15
CA ILE A 543 24.49 6.75 -8.69
C ILE A 543 23.87 5.86 -9.78
N PRO A 544 24.67 4.97 -10.40
CA PRO A 544 24.27 4.19 -11.58
C PRO A 544 22.97 3.38 -11.38
N THR A 545 22.73 2.83 -10.18
CA THR A 545 21.52 2.05 -9.88
C THR A 545 20.24 2.87 -10.02
N PHE A 546 20.31 4.20 -9.88
CA PHE A 546 19.17 5.10 -10.03
C PHE A 546 19.12 5.77 -11.41
N GLU A 547 20.00 5.42 -12.36
CA GLU A 547 20.07 6.04 -13.67
C GLU A 547 18.71 6.10 -14.37
N GLY A 548 18.36 7.28 -14.89
CA GLY A 548 17.11 7.53 -15.59
C GLY A 548 15.86 7.62 -14.70
N GLN A 549 15.98 7.45 -13.38
CA GLN A 549 14.83 7.50 -12.49
C GLN A 549 14.39 8.94 -12.18
N THR A 550 13.10 9.13 -12.24
CA THR A 550 12.39 10.38 -11.86
C THR A 550 11.12 10.02 -11.13
N PHE A 551 10.50 10.97 -10.42
CA PHE A 551 9.19 10.72 -9.82
C PHE A 551 8.15 10.23 -10.84
N GLY A 552 8.21 10.69 -12.08
CA GLY A 552 7.31 10.28 -13.16
C GLY A 552 7.54 8.84 -13.60
N SER A 553 8.80 8.45 -13.86
CA SER A 553 9.15 7.12 -14.38
C SER A 553 8.89 5.98 -13.39
N ILE A 554 8.98 6.24 -12.08
CA ILE A 554 8.74 5.22 -11.03
C ILE A 554 7.30 4.70 -11.05
N GLY A 555 6.33 5.52 -11.44
CA GLY A 555 4.93 5.11 -11.50
C GLY A 555 4.33 4.77 -10.13
N ASP A 556 3.09 4.26 -10.12
CA ASP A 556 2.35 3.96 -8.88
C ASP A 556 2.67 2.59 -8.29
N GLN A 557 3.21 1.68 -9.11
CA GLN A 557 3.58 0.32 -8.70
C GLN A 557 5.07 0.22 -8.31
N GLY A 558 5.84 1.30 -8.51
CA GLY A 558 7.29 1.29 -8.32
C GLY A 558 8.02 0.56 -9.45
N VAL A 559 9.35 0.67 -9.44
CA VAL A 559 10.26 0.08 -10.44
C VAL A 559 11.32 -0.76 -9.75
N GLN A 560 11.58 -1.97 -10.25
CA GLN A 560 12.69 -2.79 -9.78
C GLN A 560 13.99 -2.18 -10.30
N ILE A 561 14.89 -1.78 -9.39
CA ILE A 561 16.18 -1.17 -9.74
C ILE A 561 17.38 -2.03 -9.35
N THR A 562 17.19 -2.97 -8.44
CA THR A 562 18.23 -3.92 -8.02
C THR A 562 17.61 -5.22 -7.53
N GLU A 563 18.37 -6.31 -7.49
CA GLU A 563 17.94 -7.59 -6.94
C GLU A 563 18.67 -7.82 -5.61
N THR A 564 17.91 -8.03 -4.54
CA THR A 564 18.46 -8.26 -3.19
C THR A 564 18.45 -9.74 -2.79
N GLY A 565 17.73 -10.57 -3.53
CA GLY A 565 17.48 -11.97 -3.18
C GLY A 565 16.44 -12.15 -2.05
N VAL A 566 15.89 -11.06 -1.53
CA VAL A 566 14.82 -11.09 -0.51
C VAL A 566 13.46 -11.19 -1.18
N THR A 567 12.60 -12.08 -0.68
CA THR A 567 11.21 -12.22 -1.12
C THR A 567 10.25 -11.78 -0.01
N ILE A 568 9.03 -11.41 -0.39
CA ILE A 568 7.96 -11.08 0.55
C ILE A 568 7.11 -12.35 0.76
N PRO A 569 7.08 -12.92 1.98
CA PRO A 569 6.45 -14.22 2.21
C PRO A 569 4.98 -14.31 1.78
N LEU A 570 4.19 -13.26 1.99
CA LEU A 570 2.79 -13.23 1.59
C LEU A 570 2.60 -13.37 0.07
N LEU A 571 3.50 -12.79 -0.74
CA LEU A 571 3.41 -12.91 -2.20
C LEU A 571 3.75 -14.35 -2.67
N GLU A 572 4.68 -15.02 -2.00
CA GLU A 572 4.99 -16.44 -2.28
C GLU A 572 3.81 -17.34 -1.89
N GLN A 573 3.17 -17.10 -0.74
CA GLN A 573 1.93 -17.79 -0.34
C GLN A 573 0.80 -17.55 -1.34
N GLU A 574 0.63 -16.31 -1.81
CA GLU A 574 -0.38 -15.97 -2.83
C GLU A 574 -0.10 -16.68 -4.16
N LYS A 575 1.15 -16.72 -4.61
CA LYS A 575 1.56 -17.44 -5.81
C LYS A 575 1.21 -18.93 -5.71
N ALA A 576 1.49 -19.59 -4.59
CA ALA A 576 1.12 -20.99 -4.36
C ALA A 576 -0.41 -21.20 -4.42
N ARG A 577 -1.20 -20.22 -3.93
CA ARG A 577 -2.67 -20.27 -4.02
C ARG A 577 -3.18 -20.09 -5.45
N VAL A 578 -2.49 -19.31 -6.28
CA VAL A 578 -2.76 -19.21 -7.72
C VAL A 578 -2.43 -20.52 -8.43
N GLU A 579 -1.27 -21.10 -8.17
CA GLU A 579 -0.82 -22.37 -8.79
C GLU A 579 -1.76 -23.54 -8.43
N SER A 580 -2.31 -23.54 -7.21
CA SER A 580 -3.32 -24.53 -6.79
C SER A 580 -4.72 -24.28 -7.37
N GLY A 581 -4.95 -23.15 -8.06
CA GLY A 581 -6.26 -22.77 -8.62
C GLY A 581 -7.27 -22.27 -7.57
N LEU A 582 -6.84 -22.01 -6.33
CA LEU A 582 -7.70 -21.48 -5.29
C LEU A 582 -8.15 -20.04 -5.58
N ILE A 583 -7.24 -19.24 -6.08
CA ILE A 583 -7.49 -17.85 -6.51
C ILE A 583 -7.02 -17.63 -7.96
N ASN A 584 -7.39 -16.49 -8.54
CA ASN A 584 -6.89 -16.10 -9.86
C ASN A 584 -5.50 -15.43 -9.74
N GLY A 585 -4.68 -15.62 -10.78
CA GLY A 585 -3.37 -14.96 -10.90
C GLY A 585 -3.47 -13.54 -11.46
#